data_1fbe56577a72037a084f8d11c8591e53
#
_entry.id   1fbe56577a72037a084f8d11c8591e53
#
_cell.length_a   1.000
_cell.length_b   1.000
_cell.length_c   1.000
_cell.angle_alpha   90.00
_cell.angle_beta   90.00
_cell.angle_gamma   90.00
#
_symmetry.space_group_name_H-M   'P 1'
#
loop_
_entity.id
_entity.type
_entity.pdbx_description
1 polymer ?
#
loop_
_entity_poly.entity_id
_entity_poly.type
_entity_poly.pdbx_seq_one_letter_code
_entity_poly.pdbx_strand_id
1 'polypeptide(L)'
;ETECIDRWMHLRNIQIDEEEVSRKMDEMFRLAFDEDKAILEAIQQEESSSSNQQTISLAIDKAPNVYRLRIKRMIENEVNSNT
;
A
#
# COMPACT_ATOMS: atom_id res chain seq x y z
N GLU A 1 -0.10 -1.05 15.07
CA GLU A 1 0.20 0.10 14.20
C GLU A 1 -1.01 0.45 13.35
N THR A 2 -1.41 1.73 13.38
CA THR A 2 -2.58 2.23 12.68
C THR A 2 -2.25 3.26 11.61
N GLU A 3 -0.97 3.58 11.45
CA GLU A 3 -0.50 4.58 10.48
C GLU A 3 0.64 4.02 9.64
N CYS A 4 0.67 4.41 8.36
CA CYS A 4 1.78 4.16 7.47
C CYS A 4 1.97 5.34 6.52
N ILE A 5 3.16 5.45 5.94
CA ILE A 5 3.47 6.46 4.95
C ILE A 5 3.65 5.76 3.61
N ASP A 6 2.85 6.14 2.63
CA ASP A 6 3.01 5.71 1.25
C ASP A 6 3.82 6.75 0.49
N ARG A 7 4.95 6.31 -0.07
CA ARG A 7 5.82 7.16 -0.89
C ARG A 7 5.88 6.60 -2.30
N TRP A 8 5.76 7.47 -3.26
CA TRP A 8 5.76 7.07 -4.66
C TRP A 8 6.57 8.03 -5.52
N MET A 9 7.06 7.52 -6.63
CA MET A 9 7.71 8.32 -7.66
C MET A 9 7.47 7.71 -9.02
N HIS A 10 7.53 8.52 -10.07
CA HIS A 10 7.39 8.09 -11.45
C HIS A 10 8.61 8.48 -12.26
N LEU A 11 8.99 7.57 -13.15
CA LEU A 11 10.03 7.80 -14.14
C LEU A 11 9.38 7.88 -15.51
N ARG A 12 9.80 8.87 -16.30
CA ARG A 12 9.25 9.11 -17.62
C ARG A 12 10.38 9.25 -18.63
N ASN A 13 10.25 8.56 -19.76
CA ASN A 13 11.21 8.63 -20.87
C ASN A 13 10.64 9.24 -22.15
N ILE A 14 9.41 9.77 -22.09
CA ILE A 14 8.74 10.46 -23.18
C ILE A 14 8.39 11.89 -22.75
N GLN A 15 8.49 12.86 -23.66
CA GLN A 15 8.14 14.26 -23.40
C GLN A 15 8.80 14.80 -22.11
N ILE A 16 10.04 14.42 -21.88
CA ILE A 16 10.76 14.70 -20.63
C ILE A 16 11.00 16.20 -20.39
N ASP A 17 11.03 17.01 -21.46
CA ASP A 17 11.26 18.44 -21.39
C ASP A 17 9.97 19.27 -21.24
N GLU A 18 8.82 18.61 -21.19
CA GLU A 18 7.53 19.27 -21.05
C GLU A 18 7.05 19.30 -19.61
N GLU A 19 7.21 20.43 -18.94
CA GLU A 19 6.77 20.62 -17.56
C GLU A 19 5.26 20.45 -17.38
N GLU A 20 4.47 20.85 -18.37
CA GLU A 20 3.01 20.70 -18.30
C GLU A 20 2.58 19.23 -18.22
N VAL A 21 3.26 18.36 -18.96
CA VAL A 21 3.00 16.91 -18.90
C VAL A 21 3.34 16.38 -17.51
N SER A 22 4.45 16.80 -16.92
CA SER A 22 4.82 16.44 -15.55
C SER A 22 3.76 16.89 -14.54
N ARG A 23 3.27 18.11 -14.66
CA ARG A 23 2.25 18.66 -13.77
C ARG A 23 0.92 17.90 -13.89
N LYS A 24 0.47 17.62 -15.11
CA LYS A 24 -0.76 16.85 -15.33
C LYS A 24 -0.67 15.41 -14.80
N MET A 25 0.46 14.78 -14.98
CA MET A 25 0.70 13.44 -14.44
C MET A 25 0.67 13.46 -12.92
N ASP A 26 1.34 14.43 -12.29
CA ASP A 26 1.35 14.57 -10.83
C ASP A 26 -0.06 14.77 -10.28
N GLU A 27 -0.84 15.66 -10.88
CA GLU A 27 -2.24 15.90 -10.48
C GLU A 27 -3.10 14.65 -10.59
N MET A 28 -2.96 13.90 -11.69
CA MET A 28 -3.72 12.68 -11.92
C MET A 28 -3.38 11.59 -10.89
N PHE A 29 -2.10 11.40 -10.60
CA PHE A 29 -1.66 10.42 -9.61
C PHE A 29 -2.05 10.81 -8.19
N ARG A 30 -1.97 12.09 -7.85
CA ARG A 30 -2.43 12.59 -6.54
C ARG A 30 -3.92 12.32 -6.35
N LEU A 31 -4.73 12.60 -7.36
CA LEU A 31 -6.16 12.33 -7.31
C LEU A 31 -6.45 10.83 -7.10
N ALA A 32 -5.78 9.97 -7.86
CA ALA A 32 -5.93 8.52 -7.74
C ALA A 32 -5.52 8.01 -6.36
N PHE A 33 -4.39 8.46 -5.82
CA PHE A 33 -3.93 8.06 -4.50
C PHE A 33 -4.79 8.62 -3.37
N ASP A 34 -5.36 9.82 -3.53
CA ASP A 34 -6.30 10.36 -2.54
C ASP A 34 -7.59 9.54 -2.48
N GLU A 35 -8.09 9.06 -3.62
CA GLU A 35 -9.23 8.13 -3.67
C GLU A 35 -8.89 6.81 -2.95
N ASP A 36 -7.74 6.24 -3.23
CA ASP A 36 -7.27 5.01 -2.59
C ASP A 36 -7.10 5.20 -1.08
N LYS A 37 -6.56 6.33 -0.67
CA LYS A 37 -6.38 6.67 0.74
C LYS A 37 -7.71 6.66 1.48
N ALA A 38 -8.74 7.28 0.93
CA ALA A 38 -10.06 7.31 1.54
C ALA A 38 -10.65 5.90 1.73
N ILE A 39 -10.48 5.03 0.74
CA ILE A 39 -10.91 3.64 0.79
C ILE A 39 -10.13 2.86 1.86
N LEU A 40 -8.81 3.01 1.89
CA LEU A 40 -7.96 2.33 2.86
C LEU A 40 -8.27 2.75 4.30
N GLU A 41 -8.50 4.03 4.53
CA GLU A 41 -8.89 4.54 5.86
C GLU A 41 -10.24 4.00 6.29
N ALA A 42 -11.21 3.91 5.38
CA ALA A 42 -12.52 3.31 5.67
C ALA A 42 -12.41 1.82 6.01
N ILE A 43 -11.60 1.06 5.28
CA ILE A 43 -11.33 -0.36 5.56
C ILE A 43 -10.67 -0.51 6.94
N GLN A 44 -9.71 0.33 7.26
CA GLN A 44 -9.03 0.28 8.57
C GLN A 44 -9.99 0.55 9.73
N GLN A 45 -10.90 1.49 9.57
CA GLN A 45 -11.94 1.75 10.59
C GLN A 45 -12.84 0.53 10.78
N GLU A 46 -13.24 -0.11 9.71
CA GLU A 46 -14.09 -1.30 9.76
C GLU A 46 -13.38 -2.47 10.43
N GLU A 47 -12.14 -2.71 10.10
CA GLU A 47 -11.31 -3.74 10.73
C GLU A 47 -11.08 -3.48 12.22
N SER A 48 -10.89 -2.22 12.61
CA SER A 48 -10.67 -1.83 14.02
C SER A 48 -11.93 -1.98 14.87
N SER A 49 -13.13 -1.82 14.28
CA SER A 49 -14.40 -1.96 14.97
C SER A 49 -14.89 -3.41 15.08
N SER A 50 -14.28 -4.33 14.36
CA SER A 50 -14.72 -5.71 14.17
C SER A 50 -13.67 -6.68 14.67
N SER A 51 -13.80 -7.15 15.91
CA SER A 51 -12.82 -8.01 16.57
C SER A 51 -12.75 -9.46 16.05
N ASN A 52 -13.72 -9.91 15.24
CA ASN A 52 -13.88 -11.31 14.86
C ASN A 52 -13.96 -11.55 13.33
N GLN A 53 -13.48 -10.63 12.52
CA GLN A 53 -13.51 -10.86 11.06
C GLN A 53 -12.39 -11.79 10.62
N GLN A 54 -12.78 -12.90 10.01
CA GLN A 54 -11.86 -13.76 9.27
C GLN A 54 -11.70 -13.22 7.86
N THR A 55 -10.45 -13.02 7.45
CA THR A 55 -10.14 -12.64 6.07
C THR A 55 -10.36 -13.83 5.15
N ILE A 56 -11.17 -13.65 4.11
CA ILE A 56 -11.38 -14.65 3.09
C ILE A 56 -10.34 -14.45 1.98
N SER A 57 -9.54 -15.48 1.74
CA SER A 57 -8.54 -15.47 0.66
C SER A 57 -9.09 -16.13 -0.60
N LEU A 58 -8.95 -15.46 -1.73
CA LEU A 58 -9.30 -15.95 -3.05
C LEU A 58 -8.05 -16.39 -3.82
N ALA A 59 -8.24 -17.12 -4.91
CA ALA A 59 -7.10 -17.55 -5.75
C ALA A 59 -6.29 -16.36 -6.31
N ILE A 60 -6.93 -15.22 -6.54
CA ILE A 60 -6.29 -13.99 -7.02
C ILE A 60 -5.43 -13.30 -5.94
N ASP A 61 -5.59 -13.69 -4.67
CA ASP A 61 -4.87 -13.12 -3.54
C ASP A 61 -3.53 -13.79 -3.25
N LYS A 62 -3.03 -14.61 -4.17
CA LYS A 62 -1.77 -15.33 -3.98
C LYS A 62 -0.59 -14.41 -3.68
N ALA A 63 -0.41 -13.34 -4.47
CA ALA A 63 0.70 -12.41 -4.29
C ALA A 63 0.63 -11.65 -2.95
N PRO A 64 -0.51 -11.06 -2.54
CA PRO A 64 -0.65 -10.47 -1.21
C PRO A 64 -0.39 -11.45 -0.07
N ASN A 65 -0.85 -12.68 -0.18
CA ASN A 65 -0.65 -13.70 0.85
C ASN A 65 0.83 -14.10 0.98
N VAL A 66 1.54 -14.27 -0.12
CA VAL A 66 2.99 -14.55 -0.12
C VAL A 66 3.75 -13.37 0.49
N TYR A 67 3.39 -12.15 0.16
CA TYR A 67 3.98 -10.95 0.71
C TYR A 67 3.83 -10.88 2.23
N ARG A 68 2.62 -11.09 2.74
CA ARG A 68 2.33 -11.09 4.19
C ARG A 68 3.14 -12.15 4.93
N LEU A 69 3.24 -13.35 4.37
CA LEU A 69 4.03 -14.43 4.95
C LEU A 69 5.51 -14.07 5.00
N ARG A 70 6.03 -13.44 3.95
CA ARG A 70 7.42 -13.01 3.89
C ARG A 70 7.74 -11.94 4.93
N ILE A 71 6.89 -10.93 5.07
CA ILE A 71 7.02 -9.88 6.08
C ILE A 71 6.98 -10.47 7.49
N LYS A 72 6.06 -11.39 7.75
CA LYS A 72 5.98 -12.08 9.04
C LYS A 72 7.29 -12.78 9.38
N ARG A 73 7.87 -13.52 8.44
CA ARG A 73 9.17 -14.20 8.63
C ARG A 73 10.31 -13.22 8.90
N MET A 74 10.31 -12.08 8.21
CA MET A 74 11.32 -11.06 8.43
C MET A 74 11.24 -10.50 9.86
N ILE A 75 10.05 -10.21 10.33
CA ILE A 75 9.81 -9.73 11.72
C ILE A 75 10.26 -10.78 12.73
N GLU A 76 9.89 -12.04 12.53
CA GLU A 76 10.31 -13.15 13.41
C GLU A 76 11.83 -13.29 13.49
N ASN A 77 12.52 -13.18 12.36
CA ASN A 77 13.98 -13.23 12.29
C ASN A 77 14.62 -12.04 13.02
N GLU A 78 14.05 -10.86 12.88
CA GLU A 78 14.51 -9.65 13.55
C GLU A 78 14.40 -9.77 15.08
N VAL A 79 13.28 -10.24 15.57
CA VAL A 79 13.05 -10.51 16.99
C VAL A 79 14.03 -11.56 17.51
N ASN A 80 14.24 -12.65 16.79
CA ASN A 80 15.15 -13.73 17.19
C ASN A 80 16.62 -13.31 17.18
N SER A 81 17.03 -12.38 16.31
CA SER A 81 18.40 -11.87 16.27
C SER A 81 18.70 -10.85 17.37
N ASN A 82 17.69 -10.26 18.00
CA ASN A 82 17.82 -9.31 19.10
C ASN A 82 17.79 -9.97 20.48
N THR A 83 17.66 -11.26 20.53
CA THR A 83 17.77 -12.06 21.75
C THR A 83 19.13 -12.76 21.78
#